data_7b889604d216f8d94883389176b98042
#
_entry.id   7b889604d216f8d94883389176b98042
#
_cell.length_a   1.000
_cell.length_b   1.000
_cell.length_c   1.000
_cell.angle_alpha   90.00
_cell.angle_beta   90.00
_cell.angle_gamma   90.00
#
_symmetry.space_group_name_H-M   'P 1'
#
loop_
_entity.id
_entity.type
_entity.pdbx_description
1 polymer ?
#
loop_
_entity_poly.entity_id
_entity_poly.type
_entity_poly.pdbx_seq_one_letter_code
_entity_poly.pdbx_strand_id
1 'polypeptide(L)'
;MKYASYLYYFLYPYLMLLSQYPIHTAYKNMMQTYDFTEYYLVFSTVFLLTGISVFLLYHCYQAIQPRIRYGIELVNLILFGSYVYSFFSGNQLLPVFSILLVSDFARGLTMVYAGFTLCDVIKGAISKIHPVS
;
A
#
# COMPACT_ATOMS: atom_id res chain seq x y z
N MET A 1 -4.43 22.40 -4.53
CA MET A 1 -4.94 21.01 -4.60
C MET A 1 -3.98 20.01 -5.23
N LYS A 2 -3.10 20.41 -6.12
CA LYS A 2 -2.11 19.48 -6.74
C LYS A 2 -1.21 18.78 -5.69
N TYR A 3 -0.76 19.51 -4.68
CA TYR A 3 0.10 18.94 -3.62
C TYR A 3 -0.62 17.91 -2.75
N ALA A 4 -1.91 18.08 -2.52
CA ALA A 4 -2.70 17.11 -1.77
C ALA A 4 -2.79 15.76 -2.51
N SER A 5 -2.94 15.80 -3.83
CA SER A 5 -2.94 14.58 -4.65
C SER A 5 -1.59 13.87 -4.65
N TYR A 6 -0.49 14.62 -4.69
CA TYR A 6 0.87 14.06 -4.62
C TYR A 6 1.11 13.40 -3.26
N LEU A 7 0.74 14.10 -2.19
CA LEU A 7 0.89 13.59 -0.84
C LEU A 7 0.05 12.33 -0.61
N TYR A 8 -1.20 12.34 -1.04
CA TYR A 8 -2.09 11.18 -0.92
C TYR A 8 -1.54 9.98 -1.70
N TYR A 9 -1.09 10.19 -2.92
CA TYR A 9 -0.53 9.14 -3.77
C TYR A 9 0.73 8.51 -3.15
N PHE A 10 1.60 9.34 -2.57
CA PHE A 10 2.79 8.87 -1.86
C PHE A 10 2.44 8.10 -0.59
N LEU A 11 1.50 8.62 0.22
CA LEU A 11 1.16 8.03 1.52
C LEU A 11 0.21 6.83 1.42
N TYR A 12 -0.44 6.64 0.30
CA TYR A 12 -1.48 5.61 0.13
C TYR A 12 -1.04 4.20 0.58
N PRO A 13 0.11 3.66 0.16
CA PRO A 13 0.52 2.32 0.58
C PRO A 13 0.74 2.22 2.10
N TYR A 14 1.22 3.29 2.73
CA TYR A 14 1.42 3.31 4.18
C TYR A 14 0.10 3.41 4.93
N LEU A 15 -0.85 4.20 4.44
CA LEU A 15 -2.20 4.26 4.99
C LEU A 15 -2.92 2.92 4.86
N MET A 16 -2.73 2.23 3.76
CA MET A 16 -3.27 0.89 3.54
C MET A 16 -2.69 -0.11 4.55
N LEU A 17 -1.39 -0.06 4.82
CA LEU A 17 -0.76 -0.90 5.84
C LEU A 17 -1.26 -0.56 7.25
N LEU A 18 -1.39 0.73 7.58
CA LEU A 18 -1.93 1.15 8.86
C LEU A 18 -3.37 0.69 9.08
N SER A 19 -4.17 0.62 8.02
CA SER A 19 -5.56 0.13 8.11
C SER A 19 -5.66 -1.34 8.50
N GLN A 20 -4.59 -2.11 8.37
CA GLN A 20 -4.57 -3.52 8.74
C GLN A 20 -4.43 -3.76 10.25
N TYR A 21 -3.96 -2.77 11.02
CA TYR A 21 -3.82 -2.90 12.47
C TYR A 21 -5.17 -3.15 13.18
N PRO A 22 -6.26 -2.40 12.89
CA PRO A 22 -7.57 -2.68 13.47
C PRO A 22 -8.07 -4.10 13.18
N ILE A 23 -7.88 -4.57 11.94
CA ILE A 23 -8.27 -5.93 11.54
C ILE A 23 -7.46 -6.97 12.32
N HIS A 24 -6.16 -6.78 12.44
CA HIS A 24 -5.29 -7.70 13.17
C HIS A 24 -5.65 -7.76 14.66
N THR A 25 -5.92 -6.60 15.27
CA THR A 25 -6.35 -6.51 16.68
C THR A 25 -7.69 -7.20 16.89
N ALA A 26 -8.66 -6.95 16.02
CA ALA A 26 -9.97 -7.61 16.07
C ALA A 26 -9.88 -9.13 15.88
N TYR A 27 -9.01 -9.58 14.97
CA TYR A 27 -8.72 -10.99 14.76
C TYR A 27 -8.15 -11.65 16.03
N LYS A 28 -7.19 -10.99 16.67
CA LYS A 28 -6.57 -11.47 17.90
C LYS A 28 -7.59 -11.59 19.04
N ASN A 29 -8.47 -10.60 19.19
CA ASN A 29 -9.55 -10.63 20.17
C ASN A 29 -10.54 -11.75 19.87
N MET A 30 -10.91 -11.94 18.60
CA MET A 30 -11.79 -13.04 18.16
C MET A 30 -11.22 -14.40 18.55
N MET A 31 -9.92 -14.60 18.38
CA MET A 31 -9.26 -15.86 18.73
C MET A 31 -9.23 -16.12 20.24
N GLN A 32 -9.29 -15.07 21.05
CA GLN A 32 -9.32 -15.18 22.52
C GLN A 32 -10.72 -15.36 23.09
N THR A 33 -11.71 -14.66 22.53
CA THR A 33 -13.08 -14.59 23.07
C THR A 33 -14.08 -15.48 22.33
N TYR A 34 -13.71 -15.98 21.16
CA TYR A 34 -14.59 -16.69 20.22
C TYR A 34 -15.83 -15.87 19.79
N ASP A 35 -15.78 -14.54 19.93
CA ASP A 35 -16.81 -13.64 19.44
C ASP A 35 -16.41 -13.07 18.08
N PHE A 36 -17.15 -13.44 17.04
CA PHE A 36 -16.87 -13.07 15.67
C PHE A 36 -17.48 -11.72 15.26
N THR A 37 -18.38 -11.16 16.05
CA THR A 37 -19.16 -9.98 15.68
C THR A 37 -18.28 -8.77 15.46
N GLU A 38 -17.39 -8.46 16.41
CA GLU A 38 -16.47 -7.34 16.32
C GLU A 38 -15.52 -7.48 15.10
N TYR A 39 -15.00 -8.67 14.89
CA TYR A 39 -14.11 -8.95 13.75
C TYR A 39 -14.80 -8.68 12.42
N TYR A 40 -16.02 -9.19 12.22
CA TYR A 40 -16.74 -8.97 10.95
C TYR A 40 -17.11 -7.51 10.75
N LEU A 41 -17.47 -6.77 11.79
CA LEU A 41 -17.77 -5.35 11.70
C LEU A 41 -16.52 -4.55 11.31
N VAL A 42 -15.40 -4.76 11.97
CA VAL A 42 -14.14 -4.09 11.68
C VAL A 42 -13.66 -4.42 10.27
N PHE A 43 -13.67 -5.70 9.92
CA PHE A 43 -13.27 -6.19 8.59
C PHE A 43 -14.10 -5.53 7.49
N SER A 44 -15.42 -5.56 7.60
CA SER A 44 -16.33 -4.99 6.60
C SER A 44 -16.15 -3.48 6.48
N THR A 45 -16.00 -2.77 7.60
CA THR A 45 -15.79 -1.31 7.61
C THR A 45 -14.48 -0.93 6.95
N VAL A 46 -13.38 -1.62 7.29
CA VAL A 46 -12.07 -1.34 6.71
C VAL A 46 -12.06 -1.63 5.21
N PHE A 47 -12.69 -2.71 4.76
CA PHE A 47 -12.78 -3.01 3.32
C PHE A 47 -13.64 -2.02 2.56
N LEU A 48 -14.74 -1.54 3.14
CA LEU A 48 -15.55 -0.46 2.56
C LEU A 48 -14.71 0.81 2.38
N LEU A 49 -13.99 1.22 3.42
CA LEU A 49 -13.10 2.38 3.38
C LEU A 49 -11.94 2.19 2.38
N THR A 50 -11.42 0.98 2.27
CA THR A 50 -10.41 0.64 1.28
C THR A 50 -10.95 0.81 -0.15
N GLY A 51 -12.17 0.39 -0.42
CA GLY A 51 -12.81 0.60 -1.72
C GLY A 51 -12.92 2.09 -2.08
N ILE A 52 -13.34 2.92 -1.13
CA ILE A 52 -13.41 4.38 -1.31
C ILE A 52 -12.00 4.95 -1.56
N SER A 53 -11.01 4.50 -0.80
CA SER A 53 -9.63 4.97 -0.93
C SER A 53 -9.00 4.59 -2.28
N VAL A 54 -9.32 3.43 -2.82
CA VAL A 54 -8.89 3.01 -4.16
C VAL A 54 -9.48 3.90 -5.25
N PHE A 55 -10.75 4.27 -5.12
CA PHE A 55 -11.39 5.20 -6.04
C PHE A 55 -10.69 6.57 -6.03
N LEU A 56 -10.39 7.10 -4.84
CA LEU A 56 -9.64 8.34 -4.70
C LEU A 56 -8.21 8.22 -5.26
N LEU A 57 -7.57 7.08 -5.06
CA LEU A 57 -6.24 6.80 -5.60
C LEU A 57 -6.24 6.84 -7.13
N TYR A 58 -7.25 6.23 -7.75
CA TYR A 58 -7.40 6.25 -9.21
C TYR A 58 -7.59 7.67 -9.73
N HIS A 59 -8.38 8.48 -9.03
CA HIS A 59 -8.57 9.88 -9.38
C HIS A 59 -7.27 10.68 -9.27
N CYS A 60 -6.51 10.48 -8.20
CA CYS A 60 -5.19 11.09 -8.04
C CYS A 60 -4.19 10.62 -9.11
N TYR A 61 -4.23 9.33 -9.46
CA TYR A 61 -3.39 8.76 -10.52
C TYR A 61 -3.58 9.48 -11.85
N GLN A 62 -4.81 9.80 -12.21
CA GLN A 62 -5.10 10.53 -13.44
C GLN A 62 -4.70 12.02 -13.39
N ALA A 63 -4.77 12.63 -12.19
CA ALA A 63 -4.48 14.05 -12.02
C ALA A 63 -2.99 14.37 -11.94
N ILE A 64 -2.14 13.40 -11.58
CA ILE A 64 -0.71 13.60 -11.37
C ILE A 64 0.05 13.47 -12.71
N GLN A 65 1.00 14.37 -12.95
CA GLN A 65 1.86 14.28 -14.11
C GLN A 65 2.68 12.98 -14.10
N PRO A 66 2.80 12.26 -15.23
CA PRO A 66 3.47 10.96 -15.29
C PRO A 66 4.89 10.96 -14.73
N ARG A 67 5.67 12.00 -14.96
CA ARG A 67 7.05 12.09 -14.47
C ARG A 67 7.13 12.10 -12.95
N ILE A 68 6.24 12.87 -12.30
CA ILE A 68 6.17 12.95 -10.83
C ILE A 68 5.64 11.65 -10.27
N ARG A 69 4.64 11.07 -10.90
CA ARG A 69 4.06 9.78 -10.51
C ARG A 69 5.12 8.67 -10.49
N TYR A 70 5.89 8.53 -11.54
CA TYR A 70 6.98 7.53 -11.60
C TYR A 70 8.04 7.76 -10.53
N GLY A 71 8.36 9.01 -10.22
CA GLY A 71 9.27 9.34 -9.11
C GLY A 71 8.74 8.88 -7.76
N ILE A 72 7.47 9.14 -7.47
CA ILE A 72 6.81 8.70 -6.22
C ILE A 72 6.77 7.17 -6.15
N GLU A 73 6.39 6.51 -7.22
CA GLU A 73 6.33 5.04 -7.29
C GLU A 73 7.70 4.41 -7.09
N LEU A 74 8.74 4.99 -7.68
CA LEU A 74 10.12 4.51 -7.51
C LEU A 74 10.58 4.64 -6.06
N VAL A 75 10.30 5.77 -5.41
CA VAL A 75 10.62 5.95 -3.98
C VAL A 75 9.89 4.92 -3.12
N ASN A 76 8.60 4.69 -3.37
CA ASN A 76 7.84 3.68 -2.64
C ASN A 76 8.37 2.26 -2.87
N LEU A 77 8.78 1.92 -4.09
CA LEU A 77 9.40 0.62 -4.38
C LEU A 77 10.72 0.45 -3.64
N ILE A 78 11.55 1.48 -3.54
CA ILE A 78 12.78 1.44 -2.76
C ILE A 78 12.49 1.22 -1.28
N LEU A 79 11.49 1.90 -0.72
CA LEU A 79 11.09 1.73 0.67
C LEU A 79 10.52 0.32 0.95
N PHE A 80 9.74 -0.24 0.03
CA PHE A 80 9.30 -1.63 0.14
C PHE A 80 10.46 -2.63 -0.03
N GLY A 81 11.45 -2.32 -0.88
CA GLY A 81 12.67 -3.10 -0.98
C GLY A 81 13.45 -3.14 0.35
N SER A 82 13.42 -2.04 1.11
CA SER A 82 14.01 -2.00 2.45
C SER A 82 13.33 -2.97 3.43
N TYR A 83 12.03 -3.21 3.27
CA TYR A 83 11.33 -4.24 4.04
C TYR A 83 11.88 -5.64 3.73
N VAL A 84 12.07 -5.96 2.46
CA VAL A 84 12.64 -7.26 2.06
C VAL A 84 14.04 -7.42 2.64
N TYR A 85 14.85 -6.38 2.58
CA TYR A 85 16.17 -6.37 3.20
C TYR A 85 16.08 -6.56 4.71
N SER A 86 15.16 -5.87 5.39
CA SER A 86 14.93 -6.01 6.83
C SER A 86 14.56 -7.43 7.24
N PHE A 87 13.78 -8.11 6.41
CA PHE A 87 13.38 -9.50 6.65
C PHE A 87 14.59 -10.43 6.71
N PHE A 88 15.59 -10.21 5.83
CA PHE A 88 16.82 -11.01 5.83
C PHE A 88 17.85 -10.57 6.86
N SER A 89 17.92 -9.27 7.18
CA SER A 89 18.92 -8.71 8.11
C SER A 89 18.47 -8.66 9.57
N GLY A 90 17.16 -8.80 9.82
CA GLY A 90 16.57 -8.66 11.15
C GLY A 90 16.41 -7.22 11.65
N ASN A 91 16.82 -6.22 10.88
CA ASN A 91 16.72 -4.80 11.23
C ASN A 91 15.58 -4.13 10.47
N GLN A 92 14.60 -3.58 11.19
CA GLN A 92 13.49 -2.83 10.58
C GLN A 92 13.83 -1.34 10.51
N LEU A 93 13.79 -0.78 9.29
CA LEU A 93 14.03 0.63 9.06
C LEU A 93 12.81 1.49 9.38
N LEU A 94 11.60 0.98 9.10
CA LEU A 94 10.35 1.71 9.33
C LEU A 94 9.39 0.87 10.19
N PRO A 95 8.87 1.43 11.32
CA PRO A 95 7.95 0.71 12.21
C PRO A 95 6.65 0.28 11.54
N VAL A 96 6.16 1.02 10.54
CA VAL A 96 4.93 0.70 9.81
C VAL A 96 4.98 -0.67 9.14
N PHE A 97 6.16 -1.16 8.78
CA PHE A 97 6.32 -2.46 8.17
C PHE A 97 6.21 -3.63 9.15
N SER A 98 6.15 -3.37 10.46
CA SER A 98 5.96 -4.43 11.47
C SER A 98 4.69 -5.25 11.25
N ILE A 99 3.63 -4.63 10.71
CA ILE A 99 2.39 -5.33 10.39
C ILE A 99 2.58 -6.43 9.33
N LEU A 100 3.54 -6.27 8.44
CA LEU A 100 3.85 -7.25 7.40
C LEU A 100 4.41 -8.55 7.96
N LEU A 101 4.97 -8.52 9.17
CA LEU A 101 5.50 -9.72 9.82
C LEU A 101 4.40 -10.59 10.42
N VAL A 102 3.26 -10.01 10.79
CA VAL A 102 2.19 -10.69 11.52
C VAL A 102 0.91 -10.89 10.70
N SER A 103 0.75 -10.19 9.60
CA SER A 103 -0.46 -10.24 8.77
C SER A 103 -0.14 -10.70 7.34
N ASP A 104 -0.60 -11.89 6.99
CA ASP A 104 -0.52 -12.42 5.62
C ASP A 104 -1.31 -11.56 4.64
N PHE A 105 -2.42 -11.00 5.11
CA PHE A 105 -3.26 -10.15 4.30
C PHE A 105 -2.55 -8.84 3.93
N ALA A 106 -1.86 -8.21 4.88
CA ALA A 106 -1.06 -7.01 4.64
C ALA A 106 0.08 -7.30 3.66
N ARG A 107 0.74 -8.46 3.77
CA ARG A 107 1.75 -8.91 2.81
C ARG A 107 1.20 -9.03 1.40
N GLY A 108 0.02 -9.68 1.27
CA GLY A 108 -0.64 -9.82 -0.03
C GLY A 108 -0.98 -8.48 -0.67
N LEU A 109 -1.57 -7.56 0.08
CA LEU A 109 -1.88 -6.21 -0.40
C LEU A 109 -0.63 -5.44 -0.83
N THR A 110 0.45 -5.53 -0.07
CA THR A 110 1.74 -4.90 -0.40
C THR A 110 2.32 -5.45 -1.70
N MET A 111 2.25 -6.76 -1.91
CA MET A 111 2.75 -7.37 -3.13
C MET A 111 1.90 -6.97 -4.36
N VAL A 112 0.58 -6.87 -4.21
CA VAL A 112 -0.29 -6.36 -5.27
C VAL A 112 0.06 -4.92 -5.63
N TYR A 113 0.24 -4.07 -4.64
CA TYR A 113 0.65 -2.67 -4.85
C TYR A 113 2.02 -2.59 -5.52
N ALA A 114 2.99 -3.35 -5.04
CA ALA A 114 4.35 -3.37 -5.61
C ALA A 114 4.33 -3.86 -7.06
N GLY A 115 3.54 -4.87 -7.38
CA GLY A 115 3.37 -5.35 -8.77
C GLY A 115 2.76 -4.30 -9.67
N PHE A 116 1.72 -3.62 -9.22
CA PHE A 116 1.09 -2.53 -9.99
C PHE A 116 2.08 -1.38 -10.26
N THR A 117 2.76 -0.89 -9.23
CA THR A 117 3.72 0.21 -9.37
C THR A 117 4.93 -0.17 -10.22
N LEU A 118 5.42 -1.40 -10.09
CA LEU A 118 6.51 -1.90 -10.91
C LEU A 118 6.12 -1.92 -12.40
N CYS A 119 4.93 -2.40 -12.72
CA CYS A 119 4.43 -2.41 -14.09
C CYS A 119 4.29 -1.00 -14.66
N ASP A 120 3.79 -0.05 -13.86
CA ASP A 120 3.64 1.34 -14.30
C ASP A 120 4.99 2.01 -14.56
N VAL A 121 5.98 1.78 -13.70
CA VAL A 121 7.35 2.29 -13.86
C VAL A 121 8.02 1.70 -15.10
N ILE A 122 7.89 0.40 -15.33
CA ILE A 122 8.43 -0.28 -16.51
C ILE A 122 7.79 0.27 -17.77
N LYS A 123 6.46 0.44 -17.79
CA LYS A 123 5.74 1.04 -18.91
C LYS A 123 6.26 2.45 -19.21
N GLY A 124 6.50 3.26 -18.18
CA GLY A 124 7.08 4.60 -18.33
C GLY A 124 8.49 4.58 -18.89
N ALA A 125 9.33 3.65 -18.46
CA ALA A 125 10.69 3.48 -18.98
C ALA A 125 10.69 3.05 -20.46
N ILE A 126 9.83 2.09 -20.82
CA ILE A 126 9.70 1.62 -22.21
C ILE A 126 9.23 2.76 -23.13
N SER A 127 8.27 3.57 -22.70
CA SER A 127 7.76 4.70 -23.49
C SER A 127 8.81 5.77 -23.75
N LYS A 128 9.85 5.90 -22.90
CA LYS A 128 11.01 6.77 -23.13
C LYS A 128 11.99 6.20 -24.14
N ILE A 129 12.16 4.88 -24.15
CA ILE A 129 13.08 4.19 -25.07
C ILE A 129 12.47 4.11 -26.47
N HIS A 130 11.17 3.84 -26.57
CA HIS A 130 10.42 3.77 -27.81
C HIS A 130 9.27 4.78 -27.77
N PRO A 131 9.53 6.08 -28.03
CA PRO A 131 8.45 7.05 -28.08
C PRO A 131 7.49 6.69 -29.21
N VAL A 132 6.28 6.30 -28.86
CA VAL A 132 5.20 6.12 -29.81
C VAL A 132 4.74 7.51 -30.25
N SER A 133 5.04 7.84 -31.45
CA SER A 133 4.58 9.09 -32.08
C SER A 133 3.08 9.08 -32.29
#